data_8ac1b3e0fa15de30dc6d7bbe8d9ae2ea
#
_entry.id   8ac1b3e0fa15de30dc6d7bbe8d9ae2ea
#
_cell.length_a   1.000
_cell.length_b   1.000
_cell.length_c   1.000
_cell.angle_alpha   90.00
_cell.angle_beta   90.00
_cell.angle_gamma   90.00
#
_symmetry.space_group_name_H-M   'P 1'
#
loop_
_entity.id
_entity.type
_entity.pdbx_description
1 polymer ?
#
loop_
_entity_poly.entity_id
_entity_poly.type
_entity_poly.pdbx_seq_one_letter_code
_entity_poly.pdbx_strand_id
1 'polypeptide(L)'
;MKPLAALEPAEARALRGVLFDLDDTLLDHGKLGEAAYSALFRLREAALELYVVTGRPVAWVRLLARLFPVNGGVGENGGGLVGPGGQMLDVLAPAERAARSARLAALVSELRASFRELEPADDARERVSDFTFDVGEQRRVPPERVAEVAAFARARGATVHVSSVHLHVGFDSVDKASGAVRLLRMLSGVDPSVAVTRYAFVGDSENDAACFGAFRTTIGVANLRGRPTLAPRFVTTAPRGHGVAELARALGALRASAE
;
A
#
# COMPACT_ATOMS: atom_id res chain seq x y z
N MET A 1 -3.68 -11.54 -16.97
CA MET A 1 -2.35 -11.53 -16.35
C MET A 1 -1.41 -12.41 -17.17
N LYS A 2 -0.16 -11.97 -17.35
CA LYS A 2 0.92 -12.77 -17.98
C LYS A 2 1.83 -13.32 -16.89
N PRO A 3 2.56 -14.43 -17.10
CA PRO A 3 3.61 -14.83 -16.16
C PRO A 3 4.69 -13.75 -16.09
N LEU A 4 5.35 -13.58 -14.93
CA LEU A 4 6.44 -12.60 -14.75
C LEU A 4 7.56 -12.78 -15.76
N ALA A 5 7.83 -14.00 -16.20
CA ALA A 5 8.81 -14.29 -17.25
C ALA A 5 8.55 -13.62 -18.61
N ALA A 6 7.34 -13.09 -18.83
CA ALA A 6 6.99 -12.31 -20.01
C ALA A 6 7.29 -10.80 -19.87
N LEU A 7 7.95 -10.38 -18.78
CA LEU A 7 8.41 -9.00 -18.62
C LEU A 7 9.59 -8.75 -19.58
N GLU A 8 9.43 -7.76 -20.44
CA GLU A 8 10.41 -7.44 -21.48
C GLU A 8 11.66 -6.73 -20.90
N PRO A 9 12.87 -7.07 -21.39
CA PRO A 9 14.11 -6.44 -20.92
C PRO A 9 14.10 -4.91 -21.04
N ALA A 10 13.53 -4.36 -22.10
CA ALA A 10 13.43 -2.91 -22.30
C ALA A 10 12.55 -2.26 -21.22
N GLU A 11 11.42 -2.91 -20.84
CA GLU A 11 10.55 -2.44 -19.76
C GLU A 11 11.24 -2.51 -18.41
N ALA A 12 11.94 -3.63 -18.11
CA ALA A 12 12.68 -3.81 -16.86
C ALA A 12 13.79 -2.77 -16.69
N ARG A 13 14.55 -2.48 -17.76
CA ARG A 13 15.60 -1.44 -17.75
C ARG A 13 15.05 -0.02 -17.62
N ALA A 14 13.85 0.22 -18.10
CA ALA A 14 13.20 1.53 -17.99
C ALA A 14 12.76 1.87 -16.56
N LEU A 15 12.62 0.89 -15.68
CA LEU A 15 12.18 1.13 -14.30
C LEU A 15 13.23 1.90 -13.49
N ARG A 16 12.77 2.86 -12.72
CA ARG A 16 13.54 3.61 -11.71
C ARG A 16 13.39 3.01 -10.32
N GLY A 17 12.25 2.37 -10.06
CA GLY A 17 12.00 1.80 -8.76
C GLY A 17 10.80 0.87 -8.72
N VAL A 18 10.59 0.31 -7.53
CA VAL A 18 9.51 -0.62 -7.23
C VAL A 18 8.79 -0.19 -5.95
N LEU A 19 7.47 -0.18 -6.02
CA LEU A 19 6.59 0.03 -4.88
C LEU A 19 5.99 -1.32 -4.48
N PHE A 20 5.93 -1.60 -3.19
CA PHE A 20 5.43 -2.87 -2.66
C PHE A 20 4.27 -2.61 -1.71
N ASP A 21 3.19 -3.37 -1.88
CA ASP A 21 2.31 -3.61 -0.75
C ASP A 21 3.05 -4.42 0.33
N LEU A 22 2.56 -4.38 1.55
CA LEU A 22 3.24 -4.97 2.71
C LEU A 22 2.67 -6.34 3.08
N ASP A 23 1.39 -6.38 3.47
CA ASP A 23 0.77 -7.58 4.02
C ASP A 23 0.45 -8.60 2.92
N ASP A 24 0.88 -9.85 3.12
CA ASP A 24 0.73 -10.94 2.14
C ASP A 24 1.37 -10.66 0.76
N THR A 25 2.17 -9.58 0.65
CA THR A 25 3.01 -9.25 -0.51
C THR A 25 4.49 -9.33 -0.13
N LEU A 26 5.00 -8.40 0.67
CA LEU A 26 6.37 -8.43 1.21
C LEU A 26 6.44 -9.29 2.48
N LEU A 27 5.41 -9.22 3.32
CA LEU A 27 5.29 -10.02 4.53
C LEU A 27 4.51 -11.32 4.26
N ASP A 28 4.84 -12.34 5.03
CA ASP A 28 4.11 -13.60 5.10
C ASP A 28 3.39 -13.67 6.46
N HIS A 29 2.07 -13.53 6.47
CA HIS A 29 1.27 -13.48 7.70
C HIS A 29 1.86 -12.52 8.75
N GLY A 30 2.16 -11.29 8.34
CA GLY A 30 2.71 -10.24 9.19
C GLY A 30 4.21 -10.39 9.52
N LYS A 31 4.90 -11.41 9.00
CA LYS A 31 6.32 -11.67 9.27
C LYS A 31 7.17 -11.45 8.02
N LEU A 32 8.32 -10.80 8.20
CA LEU A 32 9.32 -10.69 7.15
C LEU A 32 10.16 -11.96 7.07
N GLY A 33 10.10 -12.66 5.93
CA GLY A 33 10.96 -13.81 5.64
C GLY A 33 12.32 -13.37 5.07
N GLU A 34 13.33 -14.23 5.23
CA GLU A 34 14.69 -13.99 4.73
C GLU A 34 14.70 -13.72 3.20
N ALA A 35 13.93 -14.49 2.44
CA ALA A 35 13.85 -14.34 0.99
C ALA A 35 13.38 -12.93 0.57
N ALA A 36 12.37 -12.39 1.24
CA ALA A 36 11.86 -11.04 1.01
C ALA A 36 12.89 -9.97 1.40
N TYR A 37 13.50 -10.12 2.57
CA TYR A 37 14.53 -9.19 3.03
C TYR A 37 15.74 -9.14 2.09
N SER A 38 16.26 -10.30 1.71
CA SER A 38 17.37 -10.39 0.74
C SER A 38 16.99 -9.84 -0.64
N ALA A 39 15.72 -9.98 -1.04
CA ALA A 39 15.23 -9.44 -2.31
C ALA A 39 15.31 -7.91 -2.36
N LEU A 40 15.05 -7.22 -1.24
CA LEU A 40 15.16 -5.76 -1.18
C LEU A 40 16.60 -5.29 -1.46
N PHE A 41 17.60 -5.98 -0.92
CA PHE A 41 19.01 -5.65 -1.20
C PHE A 41 19.37 -5.90 -2.67
N ARG A 42 18.95 -7.03 -3.25
CA ARG A 42 19.19 -7.32 -4.68
C ARG A 42 18.56 -6.27 -5.61
N LEU A 43 17.38 -5.78 -5.27
CA LEU A 43 16.75 -4.69 -6.03
C LEU A 43 17.52 -3.37 -5.88
N ARG A 44 18.07 -3.09 -4.72
CA ARG A 44 18.95 -1.94 -4.50
C ARG A 44 20.26 -2.06 -5.28
N GLU A 45 20.87 -3.25 -5.31
CA GLU A 45 22.05 -3.56 -6.12
C GLU A 45 21.79 -3.38 -7.63
N ALA A 46 20.54 -3.66 -8.07
CA ALA A 46 20.08 -3.36 -9.42
C ALA A 46 19.76 -1.87 -9.66
N ALA A 47 20.18 -0.97 -8.77
CA ALA A 47 19.96 0.48 -8.80
C ALA A 47 18.48 0.90 -8.87
N LEU A 48 17.61 0.19 -8.16
CA LEU A 48 16.19 0.52 -8.05
C LEU A 48 15.89 1.23 -6.73
N GLU A 49 15.07 2.28 -6.80
CA GLU A 49 14.45 2.90 -5.64
C GLU A 49 13.32 2.00 -5.13
N LEU A 50 13.18 1.89 -3.79
CA LEU A 50 12.21 1.00 -3.17
C LEU A 50 11.29 1.78 -2.23
N TYR A 51 9.98 1.55 -2.34
CA TYR A 51 8.98 2.20 -1.52
C TYR A 51 7.94 1.20 -1.03
N VAL A 52 7.48 1.37 0.22
CA VAL A 52 6.36 0.61 0.79
C VAL A 52 5.07 1.38 0.58
N VAL A 53 3.98 0.71 0.21
CA VAL A 53 2.64 1.30 0.06
C VAL A 53 1.63 0.40 0.75
N THR A 54 1.11 0.80 1.89
CA THR A 54 0.35 -0.09 2.76
C THR A 54 -0.88 0.59 3.38
N GLY A 55 -1.87 -0.22 3.78
CA GLY A 55 -2.96 0.20 4.65
C GLY A 55 -2.57 0.30 6.15
N ARG A 56 -1.38 -0.20 6.53
CA ARG A 56 -0.87 -0.11 7.91
C ARG A 56 -0.64 1.34 8.33
N PRO A 57 -0.62 1.64 9.65
CA PRO A 57 -0.31 2.96 10.16
C PRO A 57 1.01 3.52 9.63
N VAL A 58 1.08 4.83 9.51
CA VAL A 58 2.30 5.55 9.11
C VAL A 58 3.50 5.19 10.00
N ALA A 59 3.26 4.89 11.27
CA ALA A 59 4.31 4.46 12.22
C ALA A 59 5.10 3.25 11.72
N TRP A 60 4.41 2.28 11.08
CA TRP A 60 5.07 1.12 10.46
C TRP A 60 5.98 1.54 9.32
N VAL A 61 5.50 2.40 8.42
CA VAL A 61 6.29 2.88 7.28
C VAL A 61 7.54 3.65 7.76
N ARG A 62 7.39 4.44 8.83
CA ARG A 62 8.53 5.16 9.45
C ARG A 62 9.58 4.21 10.01
N LEU A 63 9.15 3.12 10.65
CA LEU A 63 10.05 2.09 11.16
C LEU A 63 10.75 1.37 10.02
N LEU A 64 10.01 0.94 8.99
CA LEU A 64 10.56 0.26 7.82
C LEU A 64 11.58 1.13 7.09
N ALA A 65 11.29 2.44 6.91
CA ALA A 65 12.21 3.36 6.26
C ALA A 65 13.53 3.60 7.03
N ARG A 66 13.58 3.21 8.31
CA ARG A 66 14.81 3.26 9.14
C ARG A 66 15.59 1.95 9.15
N LEU A 67 14.89 0.83 9.04
CA LEU A 67 15.49 -0.50 9.23
C LEU A 67 15.76 -1.23 7.92
N PHE A 68 14.98 -0.92 6.87
CA PHE A 68 15.04 -1.62 5.58
C PHE A 68 15.70 -0.75 4.53
N PRO A 69 16.23 -1.34 3.45
CA PRO A 69 16.83 -0.59 2.35
C PRO A 69 15.75 0.04 1.44
N VAL A 70 14.77 0.72 2.03
CA VAL A 70 13.69 1.42 1.32
C VAL A 70 13.84 2.94 1.43
N ASN A 71 13.41 3.66 0.42
CA ASN A 71 13.52 5.12 0.30
C ASN A 71 12.40 5.86 1.04
N GLY A 72 11.43 5.13 1.58
CA GLY A 72 10.26 5.68 2.26
C GLY A 72 9.01 4.89 1.90
N GLY A 73 7.84 5.53 2.01
CA GLY A 73 6.60 4.86 1.65
C GLY A 73 5.36 5.65 1.98
N VAL A 74 4.25 4.97 1.81
CA VAL A 74 2.89 5.46 2.01
C VAL A 74 2.18 4.55 3.01
N GLY A 75 1.64 5.13 4.06
CA GLY A 75 0.77 4.46 5.03
C GLY A 75 -0.69 4.87 4.87
N GLU A 76 -1.56 4.14 5.58
CA GLU A 76 -2.99 4.48 5.70
C GLU A 76 -3.66 4.69 4.34
N ASN A 77 -3.40 3.75 3.40
CA ASN A 77 -3.97 3.75 2.04
C ASN A 77 -3.79 5.07 1.25
N GLY A 78 -2.72 5.81 1.51
CA GLY A 78 -2.46 7.07 0.81
C GLY A 78 -2.46 8.30 1.71
N GLY A 79 -2.95 8.18 2.95
CA GLY A 79 -3.15 9.31 3.86
C GLY A 79 -1.88 9.83 4.51
N GLY A 80 -0.84 9.00 4.64
CA GLY A 80 0.43 9.38 5.27
C GLY A 80 1.64 9.11 4.40
N LEU A 81 2.48 10.11 4.18
CA LEU A 81 3.69 10.00 3.36
C LEU A 81 4.95 10.07 4.22
N VAL A 82 5.89 9.17 3.93
CA VAL A 82 7.15 9.03 4.67
C VAL A 82 8.32 9.04 3.70
N GLY A 83 9.28 9.90 3.94
CA GLY A 83 10.53 10.00 3.21
C GLY A 83 11.67 9.16 3.81
N PRO A 84 12.87 9.33 3.27
CA PRO A 84 14.06 8.62 3.74
C PRO A 84 14.29 8.80 5.24
N GLY A 85 14.77 7.74 5.90
CA GLY A 85 15.03 7.77 7.34
C GLY A 85 13.79 7.92 8.22
N GLY A 86 12.59 7.71 7.68
CA GLY A 86 11.34 7.79 8.44
C GLY A 86 10.83 9.21 8.69
N GLN A 87 11.27 10.20 7.90
CA GLN A 87 10.77 11.56 7.98
C GLN A 87 9.31 11.63 7.50
N MET A 88 8.42 12.23 8.30
CA MET A 88 7.07 12.54 7.83
C MET A 88 7.11 13.67 6.80
N LEU A 89 6.38 13.47 5.70
CA LEU A 89 6.21 14.48 4.67
C LEU A 89 4.82 15.10 4.84
N ASP A 90 4.79 16.33 5.31
CA ASP A 90 3.54 17.05 5.56
C ASP A 90 2.93 17.54 4.24
N VAL A 91 1.74 17.06 3.93
CA VAL A 91 0.97 17.48 2.75
C VAL A 91 -0.18 18.43 3.10
N LEU A 92 -0.49 18.59 4.39
CA LEU A 92 -1.57 19.44 4.90
C LEU A 92 -1.04 20.52 5.82
N ALA A 93 -1.62 21.71 5.74
CA ALA A 93 -1.39 22.76 6.73
C ALA A 93 -1.85 22.30 8.14
N PRO A 94 -1.20 22.75 9.23
CA PRO A 94 -1.56 22.34 10.59
C PRO A 94 -3.03 22.55 10.94
N ALA A 95 -3.63 23.66 10.53
CA ALA A 95 -5.04 23.97 10.76
C ALA A 95 -5.98 22.99 10.01
N GLU A 96 -5.66 22.67 8.76
CA GLU A 96 -6.43 21.71 7.97
C GLU A 96 -6.35 20.31 8.57
N ARG A 97 -5.16 19.89 9.03
CA ARG A 97 -4.97 18.62 9.72
C ARG A 97 -5.82 18.55 11.00
N ALA A 98 -5.80 19.61 11.84
CA ALA A 98 -6.59 19.68 13.06
C ALA A 98 -8.10 19.60 12.77
N ALA A 99 -8.60 20.33 11.77
CA ALA A 99 -10.00 20.29 11.38
C ALA A 99 -10.42 18.89 10.89
N ARG A 100 -9.57 18.22 10.10
CA ARG A 100 -9.82 16.86 9.64
C ARG A 100 -9.84 15.84 10.77
N SER A 101 -8.90 15.93 11.71
CA SER A 101 -8.86 15.08 12.90
C SER A 101 -10.11 15.26 13.77
N ALA A 102 -10.56 16.48 13.97
CA ALA A 102 -11.78 16.76 14.72
C ALA A 102 -13.03 16.17 14.04
N ARG A 103 -13.12 16.30 12.72
CA ARG A 103 -14.21 15.72 11.93
C ARG A 103 -14.20 14.19 11.99
N LEU A 104 -13.03 13.57 11.94
CA LEU A 104 -12.86 12.11 12.06
C LEU A 104 -13.29 11.63 13.45
N ALA A 105 -12.86 12.31 14.51
CA ALA A 105 -13.25 11.99 15.89
C ALA A 105 -14.75 12.05 16.08
N ALA A 106 -15.44 13.05 15.51
CA ALA A 106 -16.90 13.17 15.56
C ALA A 106 -17.58 11.98 14.85
N LEU A 107 -17.14 11.62 13.63
CA LEU A 107 -17.66 10.47 12.91
C LEU A 107 -17.46 9.16 13.67
N VAL A 108 -16.29 8.94 14.24
CA VAL A 108 -15.98 7.72 15.04
C VAL A 108 -16.91 7.64 16.26
N SER A 109 -17.17 8.77 16.92
CA SER A 109 -18.11 8.82 18.04
C SER A 109 -19.53 8.44 17.62
N GLU A 110 -20.01 8.96 16.49
CA GLU A 110 -21.33 8.61 15.94
C GLU A 110 -21.42 7.13 15.53
N LEU A 111 -20.39 6.61 14.88
CA LEU A 111 -20.32 5.19 14.49
C LEU A 111 -20.40 4.28 15.72
N ARG A 112 -19.63 4.56 16.75
CA ARG A 112 -19.64 3.76 17.99
C ARG A 112 -20.95 3.85 18.75
N ALA A 113 -21.64 4.99 18.68
CA ALA A 113 -22.97 5.14 19.28
C ALA A 113 -24.06 4.36 18.52
N SER A 114 -23.97 4.32 17.18
CA SER A 114 -24.94 3.66 16.30
C SER A 114 -24.70 2.16 16.13
N PHE A 115 -23.45 1.72 16.24
CA PHE A 115 -22.98 0.36 15.98
C PHE A 115 -22.11 -0.11 17.16
N ARG A 116 -22.75 -0.51 18.23
CA ARG A 116 -22.09 -0.84 19.51
C ARG A 116 -21.17 -2.07 19.44
N GLU A 117 -21.35 -2.91 18.42
CA GLU A 117 -20.52 -4.06 18.13
C GLU A 117 -19.15 -3.73 17.53
N LEU A 118 -18.98 -2.49 17.03
CA LEU A 118 -17.71 -2.07 16.44
C LEU A 118 -16.65 -1.81 17.51
N GLU A 119 -15.54 -2.49 17.38
CA GLU A 119 -14.35 -2.24 18.19
C GLU A 119 -13.22 -1.66 17.33
N PRO A 120 -12.45 -0.72 17.87
CA PRO A 120 -11.23 -0.26 17.19
C PRO A 120 -10.28 -1.41 16.91
N ALA A 121 -9.61 -1.40 15.77
CA ALA A 121 -8.44 -2.24 15.57
C ALA A 121 -7.35 -1.90 16.60
N ASP A 122 -6.46 -2.83 16.88
CA ASP A 122 -5.40 -2.65 17.87
C ASP A 122 -4.46 -1.48 17.52
N ASP A 123 -4.24 -1.25 16.23
CA ASP A 123 -3.41 -0.17 15.67
C ASP A 123 -4.15 1.18 15.48
N ALA A 124 -5.44 1.27 15.81
CA ALA A 124 -6.25 2.47 15.54
C ALA A 124 -5.69 3.75 16.18
N ARG A 125 -4.97 3.62 17.31
CA ARG A 125 -4.36 4.77 18.02
C ARG A 125 -3.08 5.29 17.36
N GLU A 126 -2.46 4.51 16.50
CA GLU A 126 -1.20 4.85 15.81
C GLU A 126 -1.45 5.57 14.48
N ARG A 127 -2.72 5.72 14.09
CA ARG A 127 -3.13 6.29 12.81
C ARG A 127 -3.28 7.80 12.87
N VAL A 128 -2.94 8.45 11.77
CA VAL A 128 -2.92 9.92 11.67
C VAL A 128 -3.93 10.49 10.66
N SER A 129 -4.41 9.69 9.71
CA SER A 129 -5.29 10.17 8.62
C SER A 129 -6.64 9.45 8.57
N ASP A 130 -6.72 8.20 9.02
CA ASP A 130 -7.93 7.41 9.07
C ASP A 130 -8.17 6.83 10.48
N PHE A 131 -9.31 6.16 10.65
CA PHE A 131 -9.61 5.34 11.83
C PHE A 131 -10.05 3.95 11.36
N THR A 132 -9.66 2.93 12.10
CA THR A 132 -9.86 1.54 11.68
C THR A 132 -10.65 0.77 12.75
N PHE A 133 -11.67 0.05 12.29
CA PHE A 133 -12.42 -0.92 13.08
C PHE A 133 -12.01 -2.33 12.70
N ASP A 134 -11.87 -3.21 13.69
CA ASP A 134 -11.68 -4.64 13.47
C ASP A 134 -13.02 -5.28 13.04
N VAL A 135 -13.02 -5.90 11.88
CA VAL A 135 -14.18 -6.60 11.33
C VAL A 135 -13.91 -8.06 10.99
N GLY A 136 -12.67 -8.53 11.13
CA GLY A 136 -12.30 -9.89 10.75
C GLY A 136 -10.97 -10.40 11.30
N GLU A 137 -10.22 -9.62 12.08
CA GLU A 137 -8.93 -10.03 12.65
C GLU A 137 -9.11 -10.78 13.98
N GLN A 138 -9.64 -10.12 14.99
CA GLN A 138 -9.94 -10.69 16.31
C GLN A 138 -11.43 -10.93 16.49
N ARG A 139 -12.26 -10.24 15.73
CA ARG A 139 -13.74 -10.34 15.75
C ARG A 139 -14.25 -10.56 14.34
N ARG A 140 -15.39 -11.25 14.23
CA ARG A 140 -16.11 -11.37 12.96
C ARG A 140 -17.38 -10.52 13.02
N VAL A 141 -17.42 -9.48 12.18
CA VAL A 141 -18.62 -8.69 11.91
C VAL A 141 -19.26 -9.22 10.63
N PRO A 142 -20.56 -9.54 10.60
CA PRO A 142 -21.23 -10.01 9.39
C PRO A 142 -21.05 -9.02 8.21
N PRO A 143 -20.82 -9.50 6.98
CA PRO A 143 -20.57 -8.63 5.81
C PRO A 143 -21.68 -7.61 5.56
N GLU A 144 -22.95 -7.98 5.77
CA GLU A 144 -24.09 -7.09 5.66
C GLU A 144 -24.01 -5.94 6.68
N ARG A 145 -23.52 -6.22 7.88
CA ARG A 145 -23.35 -5.22 8.93
C ARG A 145 -22.17 -4.28 8.61
N VAL A 146 -21.08 -4.82 8.07
CA VAL A 146 -19.96 -4.01 7.57
C VAL A 146 -20.44 -3.07 6.44
N ALA A 147 -21.32 -3.57 5.56
CA ALA A 147 -21.88 -2.75 4.48
C ALA A 147 -22.77 -1.61 5.02
N GLU A 148 -23.58 -1.85 6.07
CA GLU A 148 -24.38 -0.82 6.73
C GLU A 148 -23.51 0.27 7.37
N VAL A 149 -22.45 -0.13 8.08
CA VAL A 149 -21.48 0.81 8.67
C VAL A 149 -20.80 1.65 7.58
N ALA A 150 -20.37 1.00 6.50
CA ALA A 150 -19.75 1.67 5.38
C ALA A 150 -20.71 2.68 4.71
N ALA A 151 -21.97 2.31 4.51
CA ALA A 151 -23.00 3.20 3.97
C ALA A 151 -23.27 4.40 4.89
N PHE A 152 -23.36 4.17 6.20
CA PHE A 152 -23.55 5.22 7.20
C PHE A 152 -22.38 6.23 7.19
N ALA A 153 -21.14 5.75 7.12
CA ALA A 153 -19.97 6.62 7.06
C ALA A 153 -19.92 7.42 5.75
N ARG A 154 -20.19 6.75 4.59
CA ARG A 154 -20.23 7.42 3.27
C ARG A 154 -21.30 8.50 3.20
N ALA A 155 -22.48 8.28 3.79
CA ALA A 155 -23.55 9.28 3.86
C ALA A 155 -23.11 10.56 4.61
N ARG A 156 -22.08 10.50 5.43
CA ARG A 156 -21.44 11.63 6.14
C ARG A 156 -20.23 12.19 5.41
N GLY A 157 -20.02 11.77 4.18
CA GLY A 157 -18.93 12.22 3.31
C GLY A 157 -17.57 11.62 3.67
N ALA A 158 -17.55 10.49 4.40
CA ALA A 158 -16.31 9.76 4.67
C ALA A 158 -15.90 8.88 3.48
N THR A 159 -14.61 8.76 3.26
CA THR A 159 -14.01 7.70 2.46
C THR A 159 -13.95 6.42 3.30
N VAL A 160 -14.33 5.30 2.70
CA VAL A 160 -14.38 4.01 3.39
C VAL A 160 -13.67 2.96 2.55
N HIS A 161 -12.66 2.33 3.14
CA HIS A 161 -11.99 1.15 2.58
C HIS A 161 -12.27 -0.07 3.46
N VAL A 162 -12.62 -1.18 2.84
CA VAL A 162 -12.91 -2.44 3.53
C VAL A 162 -11.91 -3.48 3.05
N SER A 163 -11.23 -4.12 3.98
CA SER A 163 -10.40 -5.29 3.75
C SER A 163 -11.04 -6.54 4.35
N SER A 164 -10.37 -7.68 4.26
CA SER A 164 -10.85 -8.93 4.88
C SER A 164 -10.92 -8.86 6.41
N VAL A 165 -10.18 -7.94 7.03
CA VAL A 165 -10.02 -7.85 8.49
C VAL A 165 -10.38 -6.47 9.05
N HIS A 166 -10.32 -5.40 8.25
CA HIS A 166 -10.49 -4.04 8.73
C HIS A 166 -11.49 -3.23 7.90
N LEU A 167 -12.21 -2.32 8.58
CA LEU A 167 -12.97 -1.24 7.97
C LEU A 167 -12.31 0.07 8.34
N HIS A 168 -11.77 0.76 7.33
CA HIS A 168 -11.12 2.06 7.47
C HIS A 168 -12.08 3.18 7.12
N VAL A 169 -12.13 4.23 7.94
CA VAL A 169 -12.92 5.44 7.71
C VAL A 169 -12.03 6.67 7.80
N GLY A 170 -12.17 7.59 6.86
CA GLY A 170 -11.38 8.81 6.81
C GLY A 170 -12.06 9.90 5.99
N PHE A 171 -11.41 11.05 5.87
CA PHE A 171 -11.90 12.16 5.04
C PHE A 171 -10.90 12.53 3.93
N ASP A 172 -9.95 11.67 3.67
CA ASP A 172 -9.05 11.77 2.55
C ASP A 172 -9.67 11.12 1.31
N SER A 173 -9.72 11.84 0.21
CA SER A 173 -10.06 11.28 -1.10
C SER A 173 -8.83 10.66 -1.77
N VAL A 174 -8.00 9.97 -0.99
CA VAL A 174 -6.76 9.35 -1.45
C VAL A 174 -6.88 7.84 -1.41
N ASP A 175 -6.14 7.19 -2.28
CA ASP A 175 -5.92 5.76 -2.32
C ASP A 175 -4.42 5.46 -2.40
N LYS A 176 -4.04 4.20 -2.40
CA LYS A 176 -2.64 3.78 -2.51
C LYS A 176 -1.94 4.37 -3.75
N ALA A 177 -2.64 4.47 -4.89
CA ALA A 177 -2.05 4.97 -6.13
C ALA A 177 -1.79 6.48 -6.08
N SER A 178 -2.77 7.26 -5.68
CA SER A 178 -2.63 8.72 -5.54
C SER A 178 -1.60 9.10 -4.48
N GLY A 179 -1.56 8.37 -3.35
CA GLY A 179 -0.51 8.51 -2.32
C GLY A 179 0.88 8.20 -2.85
N ALA A 180 1.03 7.08 -3.59
CA ALA A 180 2.30 6.68 -4.20
C ALA A 180 2.81 7.71 -5.22
N VAL A 181 1.96 8.16 -6.12
CA VAL A 181 2.33 9.18 -7.12
C VAL A 181 2.74 10.50 -6.45
N ARG A 182 2.00 10.91 -5.40
CA ARG A 182 2.34 12.11 -4.62
C ARG A 182 3.69 11.97 -3.92
N LEU A 183 3.97 10.81 -3.31
CA LEU A 183 5.26 10.52 -2.68
C LEU A 183 6.40 10.64 -3.68
N LEU A 184 6.28 9.98 -4.84
CA LEU A 184 7.31 10.01 -5.89
C LEU A 184 7.55 11.43 -6.40
N ARG A 185 6.50 12.23 -6.59
CA ARG A 185 6.63 13.64 -6.95
C ARG A 185 7.40 14.44 -5.90
N MET A 186 7.10 14.23 -4.62
CA MET A 186 7.76 14.98 -3.52
C MET A 186 9.23 14.59 -3.34
N LEU A 187 9.57 13.31 -3.49
CA LEU A 187 10.93 12.82 -3.23
C LEU A 187 11.85 12.92 -4.45
N SER A 188 11.33 12.64 -5.63
CA SER A 188 12.14 12.53 -6.86
C SER A 188 11.86 13.64 -7.87
N GLY A 189 10.93 14.56 -7.58
CA GLY A 189 10.51 15.62 -8.50
C GLY A 189 9.89 15.09 -9.81
N VAL A 190 9.51 13.82 -9.84
CA VAL A 190 9.03 13.13 -11.06
C VAL A 190 7.60 13.57 -11.37
N ASP A 191 7.35 13.93 -12.62
CA ASP A 191 6.00 14.17 -13.10
C ASP A 191 5.11 12.94 -12.89
N PRO A 192 3.86 13.09 -12.44
CA PRO A 192 2.93 11.98 -12.24
C PRO A 192 2.81 11.03 -13.44
N SER A 193 2.77 11.56 -14.67
CA SER A 193 2.67 10.75 -15.89
C SER A 193 3.93 9.90 -16.13
N VAL A 194 5.09 10.40 -15.72
CA VAL A 194 6.36 9.66 -15.76
C VAL A 194 6.45 8.65 -14.62
N ALA A 195 6.01 9.03 -13.42
CA ALA A 195 6.01 8.14 -12.25
C ALA A 195 5.29 6.81 -12.56
N VAL A 196 4.07 6.86 -13.10
CA VAL A 196 3.27 5.66 -13.39
C VAL A 196 3.87 4.75 -14.49
N THR A 197 4.82 5.25 -15.28
CA THR A 197 5.50 4.48 -16.34
C THR A 197 6.88 3.98 -15.94
N ARG A 198 7.52 4.63 -14.96
CA ARG A 198 8.92 4.37 -14.57
C ARG A 198 9.04 3.63 -13.23
N TYR A 199 7.95 3.40 -12.55
CA TYR A 199 7.91 2.61 -11.33
C TYR A 199 6.98 1.43 -11.50
N ALA A 200 7.38 0.27 -10.95
CA ALA A 200 6.55 -0.91 -10.89
C ALA A 200 5.79 -0.95 -9.55
N PHE A 201 4.60 -1.55 -9.54
CA PHE A 201 3.85 -1.82 -8.32
C PHE A 201 3.65 -3.32 -8.13
N VAL A 202 3.82 -3.80 -6.90
CA VAL A 202 3.65 -5.21 -6.51
C VAL A 202 2.60 -5.30 -5.40
N GLY A 203 1.62 -6.19 -5.55
CA GLY A 203 0.53 -6.36 -4.58
C GLY A 203 -0.16 -7.72 -4.70
N ASP A 204 -1.17 -7.98 -3.84
CA ASP A 204 -1.83 -9.27 -3.74
C ASP A 204 -3.36 -9.22 -3.66
N SER A 205 -4.00 -8.05 -3.62
CA SER A 205 -5.40 -7.95 -3.24
C SER A 205 -6.19 -6.85 -3.96
N GLU A 206 -7.51 -6.79 -3.73
CA GLU A 206 -8.39 -5.73 -4.21
C GLU A 206 -7.95 -4.33 -3.72
N ASN A 207 -7.35 -4.24 -2.55
CA ASN A 207 -6.84 -2.97 -2.01
C ASN A 207 -5.74 -2.35 -2.88
N ASP A 208 -5.13 -3.14 -3.77
CA ASP A 208 -4.09 -2.74 -4.72
C ASP A 208 -4.64 -2.39 -6.10
N ALA A 209 -5.94 -2.60 -6.34
CA ALA A 209 -6.56 -2.42 -7.66
C ALA A 209 -6.32 -1.01 -8.23
N ALA A 210 -6.36 0.04 -7.41
CA ALA A 210 -6.04 1.39 -7.83
C ALA A 210 -4.60 1.50 -8.37
N CYS A 211 -3.62 0.86 -7.71
CA CYS A 211 -2.24 0.81 -8.18
C CYS A 211 -2.09 -0.05 -9.44
N PHE A 212 -2.81 -1.18 -9.51
CA PHE A 212 -2.81 -2.01 -10.72
C PHE A 212 -3.38 -1.27 -11.94
N GLY A 213 -4.34 -0.39 -11.73
CA GLY A 213 -4.88 0.46 -12.79
C GLY A 213 -4.02 1.66 -13.15
N ALA A 214 -3.30 2.23 -12.19
CA ALA A 214 -2.52 3.45 -12.38
C ALA A 214 -1.13 3.19 -12.98
N PHE A 215 -0.39 2.18 -12.48
CA PHE A 215 0.98 1.91 -12.91
C PHE A 215 1.03 1.03 -14.16
N ARG A 216 1.98 1.32 -15.07
CA ARG A 216 2.16 0.54 -16.31
C ARG A 216 2.68 -0.86 -16.04
N THR A 217 3.66 -1.00 -15.15
CA THR A 217 4.27 -2.29 -14.80
C THR A 217 3.74 -2.72 -13.45
N THR A 218 2.83 -3.69 -13.44
CA THR A 218 2.18 -4.18 -12.23
C THR A 218 2.29 -5.68 -12.10
N ILE A 219 2.61 -6.14 -10.90
CA ILE A 219 2.88 -7.53 -10.59
C ILE A 219 1.99 -7.98 -9.43
N GLY A 220 1.23 -9.04 -9.63
CA GLY A 220 0.59 -9.76 -8.56
C GLY A 220 1.50 -10.88 -8.04
N VAL A 221 1.60 -11.07 -6.73
CA VAL A 221 2.21 -12.30 -6.19
C VAL A 221 1.23 -13.47 -6.30
N ALA A 222 1.73 -14.72 -6.33
CA ALA A 222 0.91 -15.91 -6.65
C ALA A 222 -0.29 -16.14 -5.72
N ASN A 223 -0.28 -15.59 -4.52
CA ASN A 223 -1.43 -15.60 -3.60
C ASN A 223 -2.45 -14.48 -3.86
N LEU A 224 -2.44 -13.86 -5.04
CA LEU A 224 -3.40 -12.82 -5.42
C LEU A 224 -4.83 -13.27 -5.09
N ARG A 225 -5.49 -12.58 -4.18
CA ARG A 225 -6.80 -12.95 -3.66
C ARG A 225 -7.91 -12.53 -4.62
N GLY A 226 -8.68 -13.52 -5.05
CA GLY A 226 -9.83 -13.28 -5.94
C GLY A 226 -9.41 -12.79 -7.33
N ARG A 227 -10.30 -12.01 -7.94
CA ARG A 227 -10.00 -11.23 -9.15
C ARG A 227 -10.19 -9.77 -8.79
N PRO A 228 -9.11 -9.02 -8.54
CA PRO A 228 -9.24 -7.58 -8.29
C PRO A 228 -9.96 -6.93 -9.47
N THR A 229 -10.72 -5.88 -9.17
CA THR A 229 -11.46 -5.08 -10.16
C THR A 229 -10.55 -4.63 -11.32
N LEU A 230 -9.30 -4.29 -10.99
CA LEU A 230 -8.22 -4.02 -11.95
C LEU A 230 -7.09 -5.02 -11.68
N ALA A 231 -6.88 -5.95 -12.60
CA ALA A 231 -5.89 -7.00 -12.45
C ALA A 231 -4.46 -6.51 -12.78
N PRO A 232 -3.41 -7.03 -12.10
CA PRO A 232 -2.04 -6.75 -12.48
C PRO A 232 -1.71 -7.32 -13.86
N ARG A 233 -0.73 -6.72 -14.54
CA ARG A 233 -0.28 -7.20 -15.87
C ARG A 233 0.46 -8.53 -15.78
N PHE A 234 1.30 -8.69 -14.75
CA PHE A 234 2.12 -9.87 -14.53
C PHE A 234 1.77 -10.56 -13.22
N VAL A 235 2.11 -11.84 -13.10
CA VAL A 235 1.97 -12.61 -11.87
C VAL A 235 3.21 -13.47 -11.65
N THR A 236 3.66 -13.56 -10.40
CA THR A 236 4.77 -14.45 -9.99
C THR A 236 4.27 -15.88 -9.83
N THR A 237 5.19 -16.85 -9.87
CA THR A 237 4.89 -18.27 -9.59
C THR A 237 4.90 -18.56 -8.08
N ALA A 238 5.69 -17.79 -7.32
CA ALA A 238 5.81 -17.93 -5.89
C ALA A 238 4.90 -16.90 -5.17
N PRO A 239 4.35 -17.24 -3.99
CA PRO A 239 3.53 -16.34 -3.21
C PRO A 239 4.36 -15.38 -2.34
N ARG A 240 3.73 -14.27 -1.91
CA ARG A 240 4.23 -13.35 -0.87
C ARG A 240 5.68 -12.93 -1.08
N GLY A 241 6.48 -12.87 -0.03
CA GLY A 241 7.90 -12.50 -0.07
C GLY A 241 8.75 -13.37 -0.99
N HIS A 242 8.37 -14.63 -1.25
CA HIS A 242 9.02 -15.48 -2.26
C HIS A 242 8.73 -14.99 -3.68
N GLY A 243 7.52 -14.46 -3.94
CA GLY A 243 7.17 -13.79 -5.20
C GLY A 243 7.98 -12.51 -5.40
N VAL A 244 8.18 -11.72 -4.34
CA VAL A 244 9.07 -10.55 -4.37
C VAL A 244 10.52 -10.97 -4.66
N ALA A 245 10.98 -12.10 -4.10
CA ALA A 245 12.30 -12.63 -4.38
C ALA A 245 12.44 -13.13 -5.84
N GLU A 246 11.37 -13.70 -6.41
CA GLU A 246 11.31 -14.04 -7.84
C GLU A 246 11.44 -12.79 -8.71
N LEU A 247 10.68 -11.73 -8.39
CA LEU A 247 10.78 -10.44 -9.09
C LEU A 247 12.19 -9.84 -9.02
N ALA A 248 12.83 -9.88 -7.85
CA ALA A 248 14.18 -9.35 -7.66
C ALA A 248 15.20 -10.07 -8.55
N ARG A 249 15.09 -11.42 -8.66
CA ARG A 249 15.96 -12.19 -9.57
C ARG A 249 15.69 -11.84 -11.03
N ALA A 250 14.43 -11.74 -11.44
CA ALA A 250 14.04 -11.41 -12.80
C ALA A 250 14.55 -10.01 -13.20
N LEU A 251 14.30 -8.98 -12.37
CA LEU A 251 14.78 -7.63 -12.64
C LEU A 251 16.31 -7.54 -12.66
N GLY A 252 17.00 -8.21 -11.72
CA GLY A 252 18.46 -8.27 -11.70
C GLY A 252 19.02 -8.86 -13.01
N ALA A 253 18.50 -9.99 -13.45
CA ALA A 253 18.94 -10.63 -14.72
C ALA A 253 18.64 -9.77 -15.96
N LEU A 254 17.41 -9.23 -16.08
CA LEU A 254 16.97 -8.44 -17.23
C LEU A 254 17.72 -7.09 -17.34
N ARG A 255 18.20 -6.55 -16.23
CA ARG A 255 18.94 -5.28 -16.19
C ARG A 255 20.44 -5.49 -16.40
N ALA A 256 21.00 -6.63 -15.97
CA ALA A 256 22.40 -6.97 -16.17
C ALA A 256 22.72 -7.40 -17.62
N SER A 257 21.73 -7.88 -18.39
CA SER A 257 21.91 -8.40 -19.77
C SER A 257 22.14 -7.31 -20.84
N ALA A 258 22.75 -6.18 -20.50
CA ALA A 258 22.97 -5.02 -21.39
C ALA A 258 24.45 -4.74 -21.70
N GLU A 259 25.35 -5.71 -21.46
CA GLU A 259 26.76 -5.68 -21.94
C GLU A 259 26.98 -6.56 -23.14
#